data_4619ac0aff9a0996da5f21e3c435a692
#
_entry.id   4619ac0aff9a0996da5f21e3c435a692
#
_cell.length_a   1.000
_cell.length_b   1.000
_cell.length_c   1.000
_cell.angle_alpha   90.00
_cell.angle_beta   90.00
_cell.angle_gamma   90.00
#
_symmetry.space_group_name_H-M   'P 1'
#
loop_
_entity.id
_entity.type
_entity.pdbx_description
1 polymer ?
#
loop_
_entity_poly.entity_id
_entity_poly.type
_entity_poly.pdbx_seq_one_letter_code
_entity_poly.pdbx_strand_id
1 'polypeptide(L)'
;MSTPLYDALTQFAAQNPLRMAMPGHKGKPIPGLPAEYARLDFTELPPTGNLYGEDMDCIAKAEQAWAEAWGADSCLFLTGGSTQGVHTMLMLSGSDTILTDRVSHRSIHTGLALLDKKPIWLTRPWLSHVGTAGPVEPEAVEAELNAHPECRAVCVTSPTYYGVLSDIPALAEVCHRHGAKLLVDGAQSRRPSGLRKQDSLPT
;
A
#
# COMPACT_ATOMS: atom_id res chain seq x y z
N MET A 1 7.68 20.76 3.55
CA MET A 1 7.41 19.36 3.98
C MET A 1 8.72 18.85 4.55
N SER A 2 8.75 18.33 5.77
CA SER A 2 9.97 17.75 6.35
C SER A 2 10.28 16.41 5.68
N THR A 3 11.58 16.04 5.62
CA THR A 3 12.05 14.78 5.05
C THR A 3 12.86 14.01 6.10
N PRO A 4 12.21 13.54 7.18
CA PRO A 4 12.92 13.08 8.39
C PRO A 4 13.96 11.99 8.13
N LEU A 5 13.65 11.03 7.26
CA LEU A 5 14.58 9.96 6.90
C LEU A 5 15.77 10.48 6.09
N TYR A 6 15.51 11.29 5.05
CA TYR A 6 16.56 11.88 4.23
C TYR A 6 17.48 12.80 5.04
N ASP A 7 16.88 13.61 5.91
CA ASP A 7 17.62 14.55 6.77
C ASP A 7 18.53 13.79 7.73
N ALA A 8 18.02 12.72 8.38
CA ALA A 8 18.82 11.88 9.26
C ALA A 8 19.98 11.19 8.54
N LEU A 9 19.73 10.60 7.37
CA LEU A 9 20.77 9.95 6.57
C LEU A 9 21.85 10.95 6.11
N THR A 10 21.44 12.14 5.68
CA THR A 10 22.37 13.20 5.24
C THR A 10 23.22 13.70 6.40
N GLN A 11 22.61 13.94 7.56
CA GLN A 11 23.31 14.38 8.77
C GLN A 11 24.30 13.33 9.25
N PHE A 12 23.91 12.05 9.24
CA PHE A 12 24.82 10.96 9.62
C PHE A 12 25.97 10.81 8.62
N ALA A 13 25.69 10.87 7.34
CA ALA A 13 26.73 10.81 6.29
C ALA A 13 27.75 11.97 6.38
N ALA A 14 27.31 13.16 6.84
CA ALA A 14 28.19 14.32 7.01
C ALA A 14 29.23 14.12 8.15
N GLN A 15 28.97 13.24 9.10
CA GLN A 15 29.91 12.89 10.17
C GLN A 15 31.04 11.97 9.68
N ASN A 16 31.01 11.53 8.43
CA ASN A 16 31.96 10.60 7.82
C ASN A 16 32.26 9.36 8.71
N PRO A 17 31.21 8.62 9.13
CA PRO A 17 31.36 7.54 10.09
C PRO A 17 32.19 6.38 9.52
N LEU A 18 32.96 5.69 10.38
CA LEU A 18 33.60 4.43 10.03
C LEU A 18 32.53 3.34 9.86
N ARG A 19 32.30 2.91 8.61
CA ARG A 19 31.24 1.96 8.27
C ARG A 19 31.69 0.51 8.46
N MET A 20 31.41 -0.06 9.61
CA MET A 20 31.68 -1.48 9.90
C MET A 20 30.48 -2.39 9.58
N ALA A 21 29.25 -1.85 9.58
CA ALA A 21 28.02 -2.57 9.25
C ALA A 21 27.83 -2.75 7.73
N MET A 22 26.81 -3.52 7.34
CA MET A 22 26.33 -3.56 5.94
C MET A 22 25.85 -2.18 5.50
N PRO A 23 25.78 -1.89 4.21
CA PRO A 23 26.16 -2.74 3.07
C PRO A 23 27.67 -2.77 2.79
N GLY A 24 28.10 -3.79 2.02
CA GLY A 24 29.52 -4.11 1.77
C GLY A 24 30.34 -3.04 1.08
N HIS A 25 29.73 -2.14 0.28
CA HIS A 25 30.43 -1.04 -0.40
C HIS A 25 30.93 0.05 0.55
N LYS A 26 30.50 0.07 1.81
CA LYS A 26 30.98 0.98 2.87
C LYS A 26 30.90 2.48 2.50
N GLY A 27 29.89 2.86 1.71
CA GLY A 27 29.71 4.23 1.21
C GLY A 27 30.64 4.64 0.07
N LYS A 28 31.44 3.71 -0.46
CA LYS A 28 32.28 3.96 -1.63
C LYS A 28 31.43 4.01 -2.90
N PRO A 29 31.80 4.85 -3.90
CA PRO A 29 31.06 4.91 -5.15
C PRO A 29 30.94 3.55 -5.82
N ILE A 30 29.74 3.25 -6.32
CA ILE A 30 29.43 2.04 -7.08
C ILE A 30 29.48 2.40 -8.57
N PRO A 31 30.26 1.70 -9.41
CA PRO A 31 30.28 1.97 -10.85
C PRO A 31 28.89 1.93 -11.48
N GLY A 32 28.54 2.95 -12.24
CA GLY A 32 27.25 3.06 -12.91
C GLY A 32 26.11 3.66 -12.07
N LEU A 33 26.34 3.97 -10.79
CA LEU A 33 25.36 4.65 -9.94
C LEU A 33 25.85 6.04 -9.51
N PRO A 34 24.94 7.00 -9.29
CA PRO A 34 25.32 8.28 -8.69
C PRO A 34 26.01 8.08 -7.34
N ALA A 35 27.07 8.84 -7.07
CA ALA A 35 27.88 8.68 -5.84
C ALA A 35 27.07 8.84 -4.55
N GLU A 36 25.99 9.62 -4.59
CA GLU A 36 25.10 9.85 -3.45
C GLU A 36 24.37 8.59 -2.98
N TYR A 37 24.07 7.65 -3.87
CA TYR A 37 23.40 6.41 -3.49
C TYR A 37 24.23 5.65 -2.45
N ALA A 38 25.47 5.34 -2.76
CA ALA A 38 26.35 4.62 -1.83
C ALA A 38 26.62 5.44 -0.56
N ARG A 39 26.66 6.76 -0.67
CA ARG A 39 26.92 7.65 0.46
C ARG A 39 25.77 7.63 1.48
N LEU A 40 24.52 7.55 1.02
CA LEU A 40 23.32 7.57 1.86
C LEU A 40 22.77 6.16 2.18
N ASP A 41 23.40 5.12 1.64
CA ASP A 41 23.00 3.74 1.91
C ASP A 41 23.64 3.26 3.23
N PHE A 42 22.81 3.23 4.28
CA PHE A 42 23.15 2.75 5.60
C PHE A 42 22.18 1.64 6.01
N THR A 43 22.64 0.76 6.89
CA THR A 43 21.72 -0.18 7.54
C THR A 43 20.80 0.55 8.52
N GLU A 44 19.61 0.01 8.73
CA GLU A 44 18.56 0.51 9.60
C GLU A 44 18.90 0.29 11.10
N LEU A 45 19.91 0.98 11.57
CA LEU A 45 20.33 1.00 12.97
C LEU A 45 20.37 2.45 13.47
N PRO A 46 20.19 2.71 14.77
CA PRO A 46 20.37 4.05 15.30
C PRO A 46 21.75 4.60 14.95
N PRO A 47 21.88 5.88 14.48
CA PRO A 47 20.82 6.89 14.33
C PRO A 47 20.15 6.92 12.94
N THR A 48 20.38 5.95 12.07
CA THR A 48 19.90 5.91 10.68
C THR A 48 18.51 5.27 10.52
N GLY A 49 17.83 5.01 11.62
CA GLY A 49 16.51 4.45 11.72
C GLY A 49 16.49 2.99 12.18
N ASN A 50 15.33 2.53 12.62
CA ASN A 50 15.10 1.15 13.03
C ASN A 50 13.71 0.71 12.55
N LEU A 51 13.66 -0.16 11.53
CA LEU A 51 12.41 -0.68 10.97
C LEU A 51 11.56 -1.46 11.99
N TYR A 52 12.17 -1.95 13.04
CA TYR A 52 11.53 -2.80 14.05
C TYR A 52 11.56 -2.19 15.45
N GLY A 53 11.99 -0.93 15.57
CA GLY A 53 12.06 -0.21 16.85
C GLY A 53 10.68 0.30 17.28
N GLU A 54 10.48 0.36 18.59
CA GLU A 54 9.27 0.95 19.19
C GLU A 54 9.38 2.47 19.31
N ASP A 55 10.58 3.02 19.18
CA ASP A 55 10.84 4.46 19.30
C ASP A 55 10.45 5.22 18.03
N MET A 56 10.00 6.46 18.20
CA MET A 56 9.70 7.40 17.13
C MET A 56 10.99 7.90 16.45
N ASP A 57 11.63 7.05 15.69
CA ASP A 57 12.84 7.37 14.93
C ASP A 57 12.55 8.09 13.60
N CYS A 58 13.57 8.25 12.75
CA CYS A 58 13.41 8.96 11.47
C CYS A 58 12.54 8.20 10.46
N ILE A 59 12.45 6.87 10.54
CA ILE A 59 11.57 6.06 9.68
C ILE A 59 10.12 6.27 10.10
N ALA A 60 9.80 6.08 11.39
CA ALA A 60 8.47 6.30 11.92
C ALA A 60 7.97 7.75 11.69
N LYS A 61 8.85 8.75 11.85
CA LYS A 61 8.52 10.14 11.52
C LYS A 61 8.26 10.36 10.03
N ALA A 62 8.98 9.64 9.15
CA ALA A 62 8.73 9.71 7.72
C ALA A 62 7.41 9.04 7.35
N GLU A 63 7.08 7.90 7.94
CA GLU A 63 5.80 7.21 7.79
C GLU A 63 4.64 8.08 8.26
N GLN A 64 4.78 8.74 9.41
CA GLN A 64 3.79 9.69 9.90
C GLN A 64 3.60 10.87 8.92
N ALA A 65 4.69 11.46 8.40
CA ALA A 65 4.59 12.54 7.43
C ALA A 65 3.89 12.11 6.12
N TRP A 66 4.05 10.85 5.71
CA TRP A 66 3.31 10.26 4.60
C TRP A 66 1.84 10.05 4.93
N ALA A 67 1.52 9.52 6.10
CA ALA A 67 0.14 9.37 6.55
C ALA A 67 -0.59 10.71 6.53
N GLU A 68 -0.01 11.76 7.11
CA GLU A 68 -0.56 13.12 7.08
C GLU A 68 -0.75 13.65 5.64
N ALA A 69 0.22 13.41 4.76
CA ALA A 69 0.15 13.86 3.37
C ALA A 69 -0.96 13.17 2.57
N TRP A 70 -1.31 11.95 2.91
CA TRP A 70 -2.38 11.17 2.27
C TRP A 70 -3.72 11.27 3.00
N GLY A 71 -3.76 11.86 4.21
CA GLY A 71 -4.96 11.91 5.05
C GLY A 71 -5.33 10.53 5.62
N ALA A 72 -4.34 9.68 5.85
CA ALA A 72 -4.49 8.37 6.45
C ALA A 72 -4.13 8.42 7.95
N ASP A 73 -4.68 7.49 8.73
CA ASP A 73 -4.36 7.36 10.15
C ASP A 73 -2.92 6.87 10.36
N SER A 74 -2.45 6.01 9.48
CA SER A 74 -1.08 5.48 9.51
C SER A 74 -0.57 5.13 8.12
N CYS A 75 0.75 5.07 7.98
CA CYS A 75 1.44 4.61 6.79
C CYS A 75 2.62 3.75 7.21
N LEU A 76 2.90 2.69 6.45
CA LEU A 76 4.04 1.83 6.66
C LEU A 76 4.82 1.69 5.36
N PHE A 77 6.14 1.87 5.41
CA PHE A 77 7.01 1.63 4.27
C PHE A 77 7.26 0.14 4.08
N LEU A 78 7.09 -0.33 2.87
CA LEU A 78 7.24 -1.75 2.52
C LEU A 78 8.44 -1.94 1.59
N THR A 79 9.40 -2.74 2.01
CA THR A 79 10.60 -3.04 1.21
C THR A 79 10.34 -4.08 0.10
N GLY A 80 9.29 -4.90 0.24
CA GLY A 80 8.88 -5.91 -0.74
C GLY A 80 7.87 -5.40 -1.78
N GLY A 81 7.64 -4.08 -1.85
CA GLY A 81 6.72 -3.45 -2.81
C GLY A 81 5.25 -3.76 -2.55
N SER A 82 4.39 -3.38 -3.50
CA SER A 82 2.93 -3.55 -3.40
C SER A 82 2.50 -5.01 -3.22
N THR A 83 3.26 -5.97 -3.73
CA THR A 83 2.97 -7.41 -3.52
C THR A 83 3.01 -7.78 -2.04
N GLN A 84 4.02 -7.30 -1.30
CA GLN A 84 4.07 -7.48 0.16
C GLN A 84 2.87 -6.82 0.82
N GLY A 85 2.51 -5.59 0.42
CA GLY A 85 1.35 -4.88 0.94
C GLY A 85 0.04 -5.65 0.74
N VAL A 86 -0.18 -6.17 -0.46
CA VAL A 86 -1.36 -6.98 -0.78
C VAL A 86 -1.42 -8.24 0.09
N HIS A 87 -0.32 -8.99 0.21
CA HIS A 87 -0.29 -10.18 1.06
C HIS A 87 -0.53 -9.83 2.53
N THR A 88 0.04 -8.74 3.01
CA THR A 88 -0.17 -8.25 4.38
C THR A 88 -1.63 -7.86 4.62
N MET A 89 -2.27 -7.12 3.70
CA MET A 89 -3.69 -6.78 3.81
C MET A 89 -4.57 -8.04 3.90
N LEU A 90 -4.33 -9.02 3.02
CA LEU A 90 -5.07 -10.29 3.04
C LEU A 90 -4.85 -11.06 4.34
N MET A 91 -3.62 -11.09 4.87
CA MET A 91 -3.31 -11.75 6.14
C MET A 91 -4.02 -11.07 7.32
N LEU A 92 -4.01 -9.73 7.35
CA LEU A 92 -4.63 -8.93 8.41
C LEU A 92 -6.14 -8.72 8.23
N SER A 93 -6.73 -9.27 7.18
CA SER A 93 -8.16 -9.15 6.89
C SER A 93 -9.05 -9.67 8.04
N GLY A 94 -8.61 -10.71 8.73
CA GLY A 94 -9.38 -11.39 9.77
C GLY A 94 -10.52 -12.25 9.20
N SER A 95 -10.49 -12.55 7.90
CA SER A 95 -11.48 -13.37 7.21
C SER A 95 -10.83 -14.51 6.45
N ASP A 96 -11.40 -15.70 6.51
CA ASP A 96 -10.95 -16.84 5.71
C ASP A 96 -11.53 -16.79 4.28
N THR A 97 -12.63 -16.07 4.12
CA THR A 97 -13.29 -15.86 2.83
C THR A 97 -13.10 -14.41 2.38
N ILE A 98 -12.64 -14.21 1.15
CA ILE A 98 -12.36 -12.89 0.59
C ILE A 98 -13.22 -12.67 -0.66
N LEU A 99 -14.04 -11.64 -0.65
CA LEU A 99 -14.75 -11.19 -1.84
C LEU A 99 -13.81 -10.38 -2.72
N THR A 100 -13.56 -10.82 -3.94
CA THR A 100 -12.63 -10.17 -4.87
C THR A 100 -13.00 -10.43 -6.32
N ASP A 101 -12.32 -9.80 -7.27
CA ASP A 101 -12.56 -9.98 -8.69
C ASP A 101 -11.36 -10.53 -9.44
N ARG A 102 -11.57 -10.97 -10.69
CA ARG A 102 -10.52 -11.57 -11.54
C ARG A 102 -9.67 -10.55 -12.30
N VAL A 103 -10.01 -9.28 -12.25
CA VAL A 103 -9.27 -8.19 -12.92
C VAL A 103 -8.16 -7.65 -12.01
N SER A 104 -8.02 -8.23 -10.84
CA SER A 104 -7.01 -7.89 -9.84
C SER A 104 -5.61 -8.37 -10.24
N HIS A 105 -4.58 -7.72 -9.66
CA HIS A 105 -3.21 -8.14 -9.88
C HIS A 105 -2.95 -9.55 -9.33
N ARG A 106 -2.05 -10.30 -9.97
CA ARG A 106 -1.70 -11.69 -9.59
C ARG A 106 -1.29 -11.85 -8.11
N SER A 107 -0.81 -10.79 -7.45
CA SER A 107 -0.47 -10.82 -6.02
C SER A 107 -1.67 -11.13 -5.13
N ILE A 108 -2.89 -10.72 -5.52
CA ILE A 108 -4.11 -11.09 -4.80
C ILE A 108 -4.34 -12.60 -4.92
N HIS A 109 -4.29 -13.15 -6.14
CA HIS A 109 -4.49 -14.59 -6.35
C HIS A 109 -3.43 -15.44 -5.66
N THR A 110 -2.16 -15.05 -5.74
CA THR A 110 -1.08 -15.76 -5.03
C THR A 110 -1.18 -15.61 -3.53
N GLY A 111 -1.59 -14.43 -3.04
CA GLY A 111 -1.83 -14.20 -1.61
C GLY A 111 -2.97 -15.05 -1.05
N LEU A 112 -4.09 -15.18 -1.79
CA LEU A 112 -5.18 -16.07 -1.42
C LEU A 112 -4.71 -17.51 -1.31
N ALA A 113 -3.93 -17.98 -2.30
CA ALA A 113 -3.39 -19.35 -2.29
C ALA A 113 -2.39 -19.60 -1.17
N LEU A 114 -1.45 -18.63 -0.92
CA LEU A 114 -0.45 -18.76 0.13
C LEU A 114 -1.03 -18.74 1.54
N LEU A 115 -2.15 -18.03 1.72
CA LEU A 115 -2.82 -17.86 3.02
C LEU A 115 -4.03 -18.79 3.19
N ASP A 116 -4.24 -19.72 2.26
CA ASP A 116 -5.39 -20.66 2.23
C ASP A 116 -6.75 -19.94 2.37
N LYS A 117 -6.89 -18.77 1.74
CA LYS A 117 -8.11 -17.96 1.75
C LYS A 117 -9.02 -18.40 0.61
N LYS A 118 -10.33 -18.47 0.87
CA LYS A 118 -11.34 -18.84 -0.11
C LYS A 118 -11.87 -17.60 -0.83
N PRO A 119 -11.70 -17.49 -2.16
CA PRO A 119 -12.26 -16.37 -2.91
C PRO A 119 -13.76 -16.58 -3.20
N ILE A 120 -14.53 -15.51 -3.04
CA ILE A 120 -15.83 -15.30 -3.67
C ILE A 120 -15.57 -14.33 -4.83
N TRP A 121 -16.03 -14.70 -6.03
CA TRP A 121 -15.68 -13.96 -7.23
C TRP A 121 -16.76 -12.94 -7.62
N LEU A 122 -16.41 -11.65 -7.53
CA LEU A 122 -17.21 -10.57 -8.11
C LEU A 122 -17.09 -10.56 -9.63
N THR A 123 -18.21 -10.32 -10.29
CA THR A 123 -18.24 -10.06 -11.72
C THR A 123 -18.32 -8.56 -11.96
N ARG A 124 -17.38 -8.03 -12.76
CA ARG A 124 -17.42 -6.63 -13.20
C ARG A 124 -18.21 -6.50 -14.51
N PRO A 125 -18.94 -5.40 -14.72
CA PRO A 125 -19.59 -5.14 -16.01
C PRO A 125 -18.57 -5.02 -17.12
N TRP A 126 -18.92 -5.42 -18.35
CA TRP A 126 -18.06 -5.27 -19.50
C TRP A 126 -18.35 -3.96 -20.23
N LEU A 127 -17.33 -3.12 -20.39
CA LEU A 127 -17.42 -1.82 -21.09
C LEU A 127 -17.07 -2.04 -22.56
N SER A 128 -18.05 -2.37 -23.37
CA SER A 128 -17.87 -2.75 -24.79
C SER A 128 -17.22 -1.65 -25.63
N HIS A 129 -17.45 -0.38 -25.29
CA HIS A 129 -16.91 0.76 -26.04
C HIS A 129 -15.41 0.97 -25.86
N VAL A 130 -14.81 0.42 -24.78
CA VAL A 130 -13.37 0.47 -24.53
C VAL A 130 -12.74 -0.92 -24.45
N GLY A 131 -13.53 -1.99 -24.49
CA GLY A 131 -13.06 -3.37 -24.51
C GLY A 131 -12.40 -3.82 -23.21
N THR A 132 -12.90 -3.37 -22.06
CA THR A 132 -12.35 -3.75 -20.74
C THR A 132 -13.45 -3.97 -19.71
N ALA A 133 -13.10 -4.61 -18.59
CA ALA A 133 -13.98 -4.72 -17.44
C ALA A 133 -14.15 -3.36 -16.76
N GLY A 134 -15.36 -3.05 -16.35
CA GLY A 134 -15.76 -1.83 -15.67
C GLY A 134 -15.39 -1.80 -14.18
N PRO A 135 -15.96 -0.85 -13.43
CA PRO A 135 -15.76 -0.74 -11.98
C PRO A 135 -16.37 -1.95 -11.24
N VAL A 136 -15.98 -2.10 -9.98
CA VAL A 136 -16.77 -2.90 -9.03
C VAL A 136 -17.95 -2.06 -8.59
N GLU A 137 -19.14 -2.59 -8.75
CA GLU A 137 -20.38 -1.90 -8.38
C GLU A 137 -20.71 -2.19 -6.90
N PRO A 138 -21.07 -1.16 -6.11
CA PRO A 138 -21.44 -1.35 -4.69
C PRO A 138 -22.59 -2.35 -4.49
N GLU A 139 -23.58 -2.33 -5.39
CA GLU A 139 -24.74 -3.24 -5.34
C GLU A 139 -24.34 -4.70 -5.52
N ALA A 140 -23.33 -4.97 -6.36
CA ALA A 140 -22.79 -6.31 -6.53
C ALA A 140 -22.08 -6.79 -5.27
N VAL A 141 -21.33 -5.92 -4.61
CA VAL A 141 -20.68 -6.23 -3.33
C VAL A 141 -21.71 -6.48 -2.25
N GLU A 142 -22.75 -5.65 -2.16
CA GLU A 142 -23.84 -5.81 -1.18
C GLU A 142 -24.59 -7.14 -1.37
N ALA A 143 -24.88 -7.51 -2.61
CA ALA A 143 -25.55 -8.78 -2.92
C ALA A 143 -24.72 -9.99 -2.48
N GLU A 144 -23.40 -9.97 -2.75
CA GLU A 144 -22.50 -11.06 -2.35
C GLU A 144 -22.29 -11.11 -0.83
N LEU A 145 -22.18 -9.97 -0.14
CA LEU A 145 -22.07 -9.95 1.32
C LEU A 145 -23.35 -10.41 2.01
N ASN A 146 -24.53 -10.18 1.42
CA ASN A 146 -25.79 -10.74 1.90
C ASN A 146 -25.86 -12.27 1.72
N ALA A 147 -25.33 -12.78 0.59
CA ALA A 147 -25.31 -14.22 0.31
C ALA A 147 -24.23 -14.95 1.13
N HIS A 148 -23.18 -14.25 1.55
CA HIS A 148 -22.01 -14.78 2.24
C HIS A 148 -21.73 -14.02 3.55
N PRO A 149 -22.60 -14.15 4.57
CA PRO A 149 -22.45 -13.40 5.83
C PRO A 149 -21.19 -13.75 6.63
N GLU A 150 -20.52 -14.87 6.30
CA GLU A 150 -19.22 -15.23 6.86
C GLU A 150 -18.06 -14.39 6.28
N CYS A 151 -18.24 -13.76 5.12
CA CYS A 151 -17.22 -12.95 4.47
C CYS A 151 -17.05 -11.61 5.20
N ARG A 152 -15.86 -11.34 5.70
CA ARG A 152 -15.51 -10.14 6.46
C ARG A 152 -14.46 -9.25 5.78
N ALA A 153 -14.14 -9.55 4.53
CA ALA A 153 -13.21 -8.73 3.77
C ALA A 153 -13.51 -8.73 2.27
N VAL A 154 -13.49 -7.54 1.71
CA VAL A 154 -13.63 -7.28 0.27
C VAL A 154 -12.30 -6.71 -0.23
N CYS A 155 -11.71 -7.29 -1.26
CA CYS A 155 -10.44 -6.85 -1.83
C CYS A 155 -10.64 -6.45 -3.28
N VAL A 156 -10.38 -5.18 -3.60
CA VAL A 156 -10.55 -4.61 -4.95
C VAL A 156 -9.30 -3.91 -5.43
N THR A 157 -9.04 -3.97 -6.74
CA THR A 157 -8.01 -3.16 -7.39
C THR A 157 -8.64 -1.92 -8.01
N SER A 158 -8.22 -0.73 -7.54
CA SER A 158 -8.68 0.56 -8.05
C SER A 158 -7.60 1.64 -7.89
N PRO A 159 -7.11 2.26 -8.98
CA PRO A 159 -7.44 1.96 -10.39
C PRO A 159 -7.02 0.54 -10.82
N THR A 160 -7.73 -0.01 -11.83
CA THR A 160 -7.25 -1.21 -12.51
C THR A 160 -6.02 -0.87 -13.37
N TYR A 161 -5.36 -1.90 -13.93
CA TYR A 161 -4.27 -1.71 -14.89
C TYR A 161 -4.68 -0.84 -16.09
N TYR A 162 -5.95 -0.87 -16.47
CA TYR A 162 -6.52 -0.09 -17.59
C TYR A 162 -7.07 1.28 -17.15
N GLY A 163 -6.85 1.70 -15.90
CA GLY A 163 -7.26 3.00 -15.40
C GLY A 163 -8.72 3.11 -14.97
N VAL A 164 -9.44 2.00 -14.86
CA VAL A 164 -10.84 1.99 -14.40
C VAL A 164 -10.86 2.19 -12.88
N LEU A 165 -11.61 3.19 -12.43
CA LEU A 165 -11.83 3.52 -11.02
C LEU A 165 -13.16 2.95 -10.55
N SER A 166 -13.18 2.38 -9.35
CA SER A 166 -14.41 2.06 -8.61
C SER A 166 -14.70 3.17 -7.59
N ASP A 167 -15.95 3.33 -7.20
CA ASP A 167 -16.37 4.26 -6.15
C ASP A 167 -15.98 3.70 -4.78
N ILE A 168 -14.76 4.01 -4.32
CA ILE A 168 -14.21 3.51 -3.06
C ILE A 168 -15.04 3.98 -1.85
N PRO A 169 -15.49 5.25 -1.75
CA PRO A 169 -16.39 5.67 -0.68
C PRO A 169 -17.67 4.83 -0.58
N ALA A 170 -18.38 4.65 -1.69
CA ALA A 170 -19.61 3.84 -1.69
C ALA A 170 -19.34 2.37 -1.36
N LEU A 171 -18.24 1.79 -1.86
CA LEU A 171 -17.82 0.44 -1.50
C LEU A 171 -17.50 0.32 0.00
N ALA A 172 -16.85 1.33 0.58
CA ALA A 172 -16.54 1.35 2.00
C ALA A 172 -17.81 1.37 2.86
N GLU A 173 -18.81 2.19 2.50
CA GLU A 173 -20.10 2.22 3.18
C GLU A 173 -20.78 0.84 3.17
N VAL A 174 -20.83 0.18 2.02
CA VAL A 174 -21.39 -1.17 1.91
C VAL A 174 -20.64 -2.14 2.81
N CYS A 175 -19.32 -2.19 2.70
CA CYS A 175 -18.50 -3.09 3.51
C CYS A 175 -18.72 -2.86 5.01
N HIS A 176 -18.70 -1.61 5.46
CA HIS A 176 -18.84 -1.28 6.87
C HIS A 176 -20.22 -1.63 7.43
N ARG A 177 -21.31 -1.42 6.66
CA ARG A 177 -22.67 -1.86 7.06
C ARG A 177 -22.73 -3.36 7.33
N HIS A 178 -21.95 -4.17 6.60
CA HIS A 178 -21.85 -5.63 6.76
C HIS A 178 -20.77 -6.06 7.77
N GLY A 179 -20.08 -5.12 8.43
CA GLY A 179 -18.98 -5.41 9.33
C GLY A 179 -17.77 -6.04 8.61
N ALA A 180 -17.64 -5.80 7.31
CA ALA A 180 -16.52 -6.24 6.50
C ALA A 180 -15.49 -5.11 6.31
N LYS A 181 -14.22 -5.48 6.14
CA LYS A 181 -13.14 -4.55 5.78
C LYS A 181 -13.07 -4.39 4.27
N LEU A 182 -12.86 -3.17 3.80
CA LEU A 182 -12.49 -2.91 2.41
C LEU A 182 -10.96 -2.81 2.30
N LEU A 183 -10.38 -3.68 1.48
CA LEU A 183 -8.95 -3.72 1.14
C LEU A 183 -8.80 -3.20 -0.29
N VAL A 184 -8.01 -2.15 -0.49
CA VAL A 184 -7.85 -1.54 -1.82
C VAL A 184 -6.42 -1.69 -2.29
N ASP A 185 -6.21 -2.42 -3.38
CA ASP A 185 -4.95 -2.41 -4.11
C ASP A 185 -4.91 -1.16 -5.01
N GLY A 186 -4.26 -0.12 -4.50
CA GLY A 186 -4.07 1.16 -5.18
C GLY A 186 -2.72 1.31 -5.88
N ALA A 187 -2.02 0.21 -6.21
CA ALA A 187 -0.67 0.25 -6.78
C ALA A 187 -0.57 1.07 -8.08
N GLN A 188 -1.66 1.21 -8.83
CA GLN A 188 -1.75 2.03 -10.04
C GLN A 188 -2.15 3.47 -9.76
N SER A 189 -2.49 3.82 -8.51
CA SER A 189 -2.86 5.19 -8.16
C SER A 189 -1.62 6.09 -8.11
N ARG A 190 -1.74 7.26 -8.73
CA ARG A 190 -0.77 8.35 -8.58
C ARG A 190 -1.49 9.53 -7.95
N ARG A 191 -0.99 10.02 -6.82
CA ARG A 191 -1.43 11.33 -6.36
C ARG A 191 -0.91 12.37 -7.37
N PRO A 192 -1.77 13.18 -8.01
CA PRO A 192 -1.29 14.27 -8.85
C PRO A 192 -0.40 15.19 -8.03
N SER A 193 0.81 15.45 -8.51
CA SER A 193 1.68 16.48 -7.95
C SER A 193 0.95 17.81 -8.05
N GLY A 194 0.37 18.32 -6.94
CA GLY A 194 -0.33 19.59 -6.90
C GLY A 194 -1.71 19.62 -6.24
N LEU A 195 -2.26 18.49 -5.83
CA LEU A 195 -3.47 18.51 -4.98
C LEU A 195 -3.08 19.08 -3.61
N ARG A 196 -3.31 20.37 -3.44
CA ARG A 196 -3.32 21.04 -2.14
C ARG A 196 -4.50 20.46 -1.33
N LYS A 197 -4.38 20.51 0.00
CA LYS A 197 -5.37 20.16 1.02
C LYS A 197 -6.78 20.80 0.88
N GLN A 198 -7.21 21.22 -0.30
CA GLN A 198 -8.47 21.96 -0.47
C GLN A 198 -9.66 21.11 -0.91
N ASP A 199 -9.44 19.87 -1.31
CA ASP A 199 -10.54 18.95 -1.62
C ASP A 199 -10.60 17.86 -0.55
N SER A 200 -10.94 18.28 0.68
CA SER A 200 -11.47 17.36 1.67
C SER A 200 -12.77 16.78 1.10
N LEU A 201 -12.76 15.48 0.79
CA LEU A 201 -14.01 14.76 0.62
C LEU A 201 -14.86 15.01 1.88
N PRO A 202 -16.14 15.30 1.74
CA PRO A 202 -17.01 15.43 2.90
C PRO A 202 -16.99 14.13 3.67
N THR A 203 -16.77 14.26 4.98
CA THR A 203 -16.82 13.18 5.98
C THR A 203 -18.16 12.51 6.00
#